data_c949834cc75c1ad313e32bc84fb54e37
#
_entry.id   c949834cc75c1ad313e32bc84fb54e37
#
_cell.length_a   1.000
_cell.length_b   1.000
_cell.length_c   1.000
_cell.angle_alpha   90.00
_cell.angle_beta   90.00
_cell.angle_gamma   90.00
#
_symmetry.space_group_name_H-M   'P 1'
#
loop_
_entity.id
_entity.type
_entity.pdbx_description
1 polymer ?
#
loop_
_entity_poly.entity_id
_entity_poly.type
_entity_poly.pdbx_seq_one_letter_code
_entity_poly.pdbx_strand_id
1 'polypeptide(L)'
;MLATRTIIGLVVGSIIILLGGYSLLLHLAPTVSMDEGFVISTGDSASFSIPAPKDAPQYMIIVGDTFDLQLSSPGDGLIIPNTSYQKELILDWAHAEDGQTKILIQNTGGNELEITANTNQTPDPFGITFDFMVITSGVVILGFSLGFTLRKPKGF
;
A
#
# COMPACT_ATOMS: atom_id res chain seq x y z
N MET A 1 -18.57 -32.48 -26.91
CA MET A 1 -17.29 -32.28 -26.24
C MET A 1 -16.80 -30.86 -26.49
N LEU A 2 -16.41 -30.14 -25.44
CA LEU A 2 -15.78 -28.80 -25.55
C LEU A 2 -14.40 -28.95 -26.22
N ALA A 3 -14.05 -28.01 -27.10
CA ALA A 3 -12.71 -28.02 -27.70
C ALA A 3 -11.65 -27.75 -26.62
N THR A 4 -10.50 -28.38 -26.71
CA THR A 4 -9.39 -28.22 -25.74
C THR A 4 -9.03 -26.73 -25.52
N ARG A 5 -9.07 -25.92 -26.60
CA ARG A 5 -8.82 -24.47 -26.52
C ARG A 5 -9.85 -23.74 -25.66
N THR A 6 -11.13 -24.12 -25.73
CA THR A 6 -12.18 -23.55 -24.88
C THR A 6 -11.96 -23.90 -23.42
N ILE A 7 -11.58 -25.14 -23.12
CA ILE A 7 -11.30 -25.57 -21.73
C ILE A 7 -10.13 -24.78 -21.17
N ILE A 8 -9.04 -24.64 -21.92
CA ILE A 8 -7.89 -23.84 -21.51
C ILE A 8 -8.28 -22.39 -21.24
N GLY A 9 -9.02 -21.76 -22.13
CA GLY A 9 -9.46 -20.37 -21.93
C GLY A 9 -10.41 -20.19 -20.73
N LEU A 10 -11.30 -21.16 -20.49
CA LEU A 10 -12.16 -21.16 -19.29
C LEU A 10 -11.33 -21.26 -18.00
N VAL A 11 -10.38 -22.19 -17.95
CA VAL A 11 -9.52 -22.38 -16.78
C VAL A 11 -8.67 -21.13 -16.52
N VAL A 12 -7.96 -20.64 -17.54
CA VAL A 12 -7.08 -19.46 -17.43
C VAL A 12 -7.89 -18.22 -17.06
N GLY A 13 -8.99 -17.94 -17.73
CA GLY A 13 -9.85 -16.79 -17.43
C GLY A 13 -10.41 -16.83 -16.01
N SER A 14 -10.82 -18.01 -15.53
CA SER A 14 -11.30 -18.19 -14.15
C SER A 14 -10.19 -17.94 -13.12
N ILE A 15 -8.99 -18.44 -13.36
CA ILE A 15 -7.83 -18.21 -12.46
C ILE A 15 -7.52 -16.71 -12.38
N ILE A 16 -7.49 -16.00 -13.51
CA ILE A 16 -7.22 -14.56 -13.56
C ILE A 16 -8.29 -13.78 -12.76
N ILE A 17 -9.59 -14.11 -12.93
CA ILE A 17 -10.66 -13.46 -12.18
C ILE A 17 -10.54 -13.74 -10.68
N LEU A 18 -10.20 -14.97 -10.29
CA LEU A 18 -10.05 -15.32 -8.88
C LEU A 18 -8.88 -14.57 -8.25
N LEU A 19 -7.75 -14.47 -8.95
CA LEU A 19 -6.58 -13.73 -8.47
C LEU A 19 -6.88 -12.22 -8.36
N GLY A 20 -7.47 -11.63 -9.39
CA GLY A 20 -7.85 -10.21 -9.37
C GLY A 20 -8.92 -9.91 -8.32
N GLY A 21 -9.90 -10.79 -8.15
CA GLY A 21 -10.95 -10.67 -7.12
C GLY A 21 -10.40 -10.79 -5.71
N TYR A 22 -9.47 -11.70 -5.46
CA TYR A 22 -8.79 -11.84 -4.18
C TYR A 22 -7.94 -10.58 -3.86
N SER A 23 -7.15 -10.11 -4.84
CA SER A 23 -6.36 -8.87 -4.70
C SER A 23 -7.26 -7.66 -4.43
N LEU A 24 -8.38 -7.53 -5.15
CA LEU A 24 -9.35 -6.46 -4.92
C LEU A 24 -9.92 -6.46 -3.50
N LEU A 25 -10.22 -7.65 -2.94
CA LEU A 25 -10.70 -7.74 -1.56
C LEU A 25 -9.67 -7.22 -0.55
N LEU A 26 -8.39 -7.43 -0.80
CA LEU A 26 -7.32 -6.89 0.05
C LEU A 26 -7.22 -5.36 -0.07
N HIS A 27 -7.39 -4.79 -1.26
CA HIS A 27 -7.35 -3.35 -1.49
C HIS A 27 -8.62 -2.61 -1.04
N LEU A 28 -9.73 -3.31 -0.82
CA LEU A 28 -10.97 -2.74 -0.25
C LEU A 28 -10.92 -2.61 1.27
N ALA A 29 -9.88 -3.10 1.94
CA ALA A 29 -9.70 -2.87 3.37
C ALA A 29 -9.59 -1.35 3.64
N PRO A 30 -10.15 -0.83 4.74
CA PRO A 30 -10.09 0.61 5.06
C PRO A 30 -8.66 1.08 5.31
N THR A 31 -7.81 0.20 5.82
CA THR A 31 -6.38 0.46 6.05
C THR A 31 -5.56 -0.81 5.82
N VAL A 32 -4.31 -0.61 5.43
CA VAL A 32 -3.28 -1.64 5.35
C VAL A 32 -2.20 -1.33 6.37
N SER A 33 -1.88 -2.29 7.23
CA SER A 33 -0.75 -2.17 8.15
C SER A 33 0.55 -2.43 7.40
N MET A 34 1.49 -1.50 7.51
CA MET A 34 2.82 -1.59 6.93
C MET A 34 3.87 -1.52 8.03
N ASP A 35 4.74 -2.53 8.06
CA ASP A 35 5.94 -2.52 8.88
C ASP A 35 7.12 -2.14 8.00
N GLU A 36 7.72 -1.00 8.27
CA GLU A 36 8.83 -0.47 7.48
C GLU A 36 10.02 -0.14 8.38
N GLY A 37 11.21 -0.50 7.91
CA GLY A 37 12.48 -0.14 8.55
C GLY A 37 13.33 0.68 7.59
N PHE A 38 13.85 1.81 8.06
CA PHE A 38 14.71 2.71 7.32
C PHE A 38 15.99 2.99 8.09
N VAL A 39 17.07 3.20 7.35
CA VAL A 39 18.34 3.68 7.91
C VAL A 39 18.72 4.99 7.20
N ILE A 40 19.01 6.02 7.98
CA ILE A 40 19.44 7.32 7.46
C ILE A 40 20.91 7.52 7.83
N SER A 41 21.77 7.70 6.84
CA SER A 41 23.21 7.93 7.05
C SER A 41 23.47 9.25 7.76
N THR A 42 24.66 9.38 8.36
CA THR A 42 25.07 10.58 9.06
C THR A 42 25.04 11.82 8.14
N GLY A 43 24.34 12.86 8.59
CA GLY A 43 24.18 14.12 7.86
C GLY A 43 23.07 14.12 6.80
N ASP A 44 22.48 12.96 6.50
CA ASP A 44 21.37 12.84 5.55
C ASP A 44 20.02 13.16 6.20
N SER A 45 19.02 13.39 5.36
CA SER A 45 17.63 13.61 5.77
C SER A 45 16.69 12.77 4.94
N ALA A 46 15.58 12.35 5.55
CA ALA A 46 14.48 11.66 4.88
C ALA A 46 13.17 12.41 5.11
N SER A 47 12.35 12.47 4.08
CA SER A 47 11.00 13.02 4.14
C SER A 47 10.03 12.00 3.59
N PHE A 48 8.98 11.71 4.35
CA PHE A 48 7.94 10.78 3.93
C PHE A 48 6.58 11.22 4.44
N SER A 49 5.53 10.66 3.86
CA SER A 49 4.15 10.97 4.23
C SER A 49 3.35 9.69 4.41
N ILE A 50 2.51 9.67 5.42
CA ILE A 50 1.64 8.56 5.77
C ILE A 50 0.20 8.97 5.49
N PRO A 51 -0.40 8.52 4.36
CA PRO A 51 -1.80 8.76 4.07
C PRO A 51 -2.65 7.79 4.90
N ALA A 52 -3.53 8.32 5.73
CA ALA A 52 -4.40 7.48 6.55
C ALA A 52 -5.76 8.15 6.83
N PRO A 53 -6.82 7.36 7.06
CA PRO A 53 -8.10 7.88 7.48
C PRO A 53 -8.05 8.32 8.96
N LYS A 54 -9.09 9.05 9.36
CA LYS A 54 -9.30 9.40 10.76
C LYS A 54 -9.26 8.17 11.67
N ASP A 55 -8.74 8.36 12.87
CA ASP A 55 -8.60 7.35 13.94
C ASP A 55 -7.62 6.19 13.59
N ALA A 56 -6.92 6.24 12.45
CA ALA A 56 -5.90 5.25 12.13
C ALA A 56 -4.68 5.39 13.07
N PRO A 57 -4.34 4.34 13.84
CA PRO A 57 -3.19 4.38 14.75
C PRO A 57 -1.88 4.29 13.96
N GLN A 58 -0.89 5.03 14.44
CA GLN A 58 0.46 5.09 13.89
C GLN A 58 1.47 4.89 15.00
N TYR A 59 2.52 4.13 14.73
CA TYR A 59 3.57 3.87 15.69
C TYR A 59 4.94 3.97 15.02
N MET A 60 5.89 4.64 15.65
CA MET A 60 7.23 4.81 15.13
C MET A 60 8.26 4.82 16.26
N ILE A 61 9.36 4.12 16.05
CA ILE A 61 10.55 4.17 16.91
C ILE A 61 11.70 4.72 16.08
N ILE A 62 12.40 5.70 16.63
CA ILE A 62 13.59 6.30 16.04
C ILE A 62 14.73 6.12 17.01
N VAL A 63 15.82 5.50 16.56
CA VAL A 63 17.01 5.22 17.39
C VAL A 63 18.26 5.81 16.71
N GLY A 64 18.99 6.67 17.42
CA GLY A 64 20.21 7.27 16.93
C GLY A 64 20.87 8.18 17.97
N ASP A 65 22.06 8.70 17.67
CA ASP A 65 22.79 9.57 18.61
C ASP A 65 22.05 10.90 18.82
N THR A 66 21.86 11.64 17.74
CA THR A 66 21.11 12.91 17.70
C THR A 66 20.41 13.04 16.35
N PHE A 67 19.21 13.56 16.34
CA PHE A 67 18.43 13.80 15.13
C PHE A 67 17.42 14.91 15.33
N ASP A 68 17.09 15.61 14.26
CA ASP A 68 16.03 16.59 14.22
C ASP A 68 14.79 15.96 13.60
N LEU A 69 13.64 16.17 14.23
CA LEU A 69 12.34 15.68 13.78
C LEU A 69 11.36 16.83 13.64
N GLN A 70 10.67 16.83 12.51
CA GLN A 70 9.47 17.61 12.30
C GLN A 70 8.34 16.66 11.87
N LEU A 71 7.19 16.73 12.54
CA LEU A 71 6.03 15.93 12.23
C LEU A 71 4.78 16.82 12.25
N SER A 72 3.92 16.64 11.26
CA SER A 72 2.64 17.32 11.18
C SER A 72 1.57 16.32 10.73
N SER A 73 0.67 15.96 11.64
CA SER A 73 -0.50 15.14 11.37
C SER A 73 -1.72 16.02 11.04
N PRO A 74 -2.68 15.53 10.22
CA PRO A 74 -3.83 16.32 9.81
C PRO A 74 -4.78 16.63 10.98
N GLY A 75 -5.53 17.73 10.84
CA GLY A 75 -6.45 18.25 11.86
C GLY A 75 -5.71 18.76 13.10
N ASP A 76 -6.33 18.58 14.28
CA ASP A 76 -5.72 18.88 15.58
C ASP A 76 -4.87 17.70 16.08
N GLY A 77 -4.27 16.92 15.18
CA GLY A 77 -3.44 15.78 15.48
C GLY A 77 -2.06 16.15 16.01
N LEU A 78 -1.17 15.15 16.08
CA LEU A 78 0.20 15.34 16.58
C LEU A 78 0.97 16.32 15.71
N ILE A 79 1.48 17.39 16.30
CA ILE A 79 2.36 18.37 15.66
C ILE A 79 3.63 18.46 16.49
N ILE A 80 4.76 18.13 15.86
CA ILE A 80 6.10 18.32 16.42
C ILE A 80 6.80 19.34 15.53
N PRO A 81 7.07 20.56 16.01
CA PRO A 81 7.89 21.51 15.29
C PRO A 81 9.31 20.95 15.19
N ASN A 82 10.14 21.48 14.29
CA ASN A 82 11.51 21.03 14.14
C ASN A 82 12.23 21.03 15.50
N THR A 83 12.45 19.83 16.07
CA THR A 83 12.92 19.61 17.44
C THR A 83 14.02 18.55 17.42
N SER A 84 15.10 18.81 18.16
CA SER A 84 16.22 17.87 18.28
C SER A 84 15.97 16.86 19.39
N TYR A 85 16.23 15.60 19.10
CA TYR A 85 16.14 14.47 20.01
C TYR A 85 17.43 13.70 20.08
N GLN A 86 17.57 12.85 21.10
CA GLN A 86 18.76 12.02 21.33
C GLN A 86 18.36 10.62 21.75
N LYS A 87 19.15 9.64 21.32
CA LYS A 87 19.06 8.22 21.68
C LYS A 87 17.85 7.55 21.04
N GLU A 88 16.72 7.56 21.74
CA GLU A 88 15.50 6.86 21.34
C GLU A 88 14.31 7.78 21.49
N LEU A 89 13.44 7.76 20.49
CA LEU A 89 12.14 8.43 20.52
C LEU A 89 11.08 7.45 20.05
N ILE A 90 10.06 7.27 20.88
CA ILE A 90 8.89 6.46 20.57
C ILE A 90 7.71 7.40 20.33
N LEU A 91 7.08 7.29 19.17
CA LEU A 91 5.90 8.03 18.79
C LEU A 91 4.72 7.07 18.65
N ASP A 92 3.62 7.42 19.29
CA ASP A 92 2.34 6.72 19.19
C ASP A 92 1.25 7.78 19.04
N TRP A 93 0.56 7.78 17.89
CA TRP A 93 -0.48 8.78 17.61
C TRP A 93 -1.55 8.19 16.70
N ALA A 94 -2.68 8.87 16.61
CA ALA A 94 -3.72 8.58 15.63
C ALA A 94 -4.02 9.83 14.81
N HIS A 95 -4.50 9.63 13.59
CA HIS A 95 -4.96 10.73 12.77
C HIS A 95 -6.22 11.35 13.34
N ALA A 96 -6.23 12.66 13.57
CA ALA A 96 -7.43 13.37 14.04
C ALA A 96 -8.47 13.57 12.94
N GLU A 97 -8.01 13.62 11.68
CA GLU A 97 -8.81 13.73 10.46
C GLU A 97 -8.21 12.88 9.34
N ASP A 98 -9.00 12.64 8.28
CA ASP A 98 -8.50 12.03 7.05
C ASP A 98 -7.42 12.91 6.42
N GLY A 99 -6.31 12.33 5.99
CA GLY A 99 -5.25 13.10 5.36
C GLY A 99 -3.88 12.42 5.41
N GLN A 100 -2.84 13.24 5.41
CA GLN A 100 -1.45 12.76 5.39
C GLN A 100 -0.67 13.34 6.56
N THR A 101 -0.07 12.48 7.38
CA THR A 101 1.01 12.89 8.29
C THR A 101 2.27 13.11 7.48
N LYS A 102 2.87 14.29 7.59
CA LYS A 102 4.16 14.62 6.98
C LYS A 102 5.25 14.53 8.03
N ILE A 103 6.33 13.84 7.68
CA ILE A 103 7.46 13.61 8.58
C ILE A 103 8.74 14.01 7.84
N LEU A 104 9.57 14.79 8.51
CA LEU A 104 10.92 15.13 8.09
C LEU A 104 11.86 14.78 9.22
N ILE A 105 12.85 13.96 8.93
CA ILE A 105 13.88 13.53 9.90
C ILE A 105 15.25 13.83 9.30
N GLN A 106 16.11 14.47 10.10
CA GLN A 106 17.51 14.71 9.74
C GLN A 106 18.41 14.05 10.76
N ASN A 107 19.33 13.23 10.30
CA ASN A 107 20.36 12.65 11.16
C ASN A 107 21.48 13.67 11.40
N THR A 108 21.52 14.22 12.61
CA THR A 108 22.54 15.18 13.07
C THR A 108 23.60 14.52 13.94
N GLY A 109 23.50 13.20 14.15
CA GLY A 109 24.43 12.40 14.96
C GLY A 109 25.66 11.91 14.20
N GLY A 110 26.52 11.19 14.92
CA GLY A 110 27.75 10.59 14.39
C GLY A 110 27.60 9.19 13.83
N ASN A 111 26.47 8.53 14.08
CA ASN A 111 26.15 7.18 13.65
C ASN A 111 24.89 7.15 12.76
N GLU A 112 24.63 6.01 12.13
CA GLU A 112 23.40 5.80 11.39
C GLU A 112 22.17 5.92 12.29
N LEU A 113 21.08 6.47 11.75
CA LEU A 113 19.81 6.61 12.42
C LEU A 113 18.87 5.50 11.92
N GLU A 114 18.39 4.69 12.84
CA GLU A 114 17.47 3.59 12.53
C GLU A 114 16.03 4.00 12.87
N ILE A 115 15.12 3.77 11.93
CA ILE A 115 13.70 4.07 12.07
C ILE A 115 12.92 2.79 11.84
N THR A 116 12.08 2.42 12.78
CA THR A 116 11.10 1.34 12.63
C THR A 116 9.71 1.93 12.76
N ALA A 117 8.87 1.76 11.75
CA ALA A 117 7.52 2.28 11.71
C ALA A 117 6.51 1.16 11.47
N ASN A 118 5.46 1.13 12.29
CA ASN A 118 4.25 0.36 12.05
C ASN A 118 3.12 1.34 11.76
N THR A 119 2.73 1.44 10.49
CA THR A 119 1.79 2.44 10.03
C THR A 119 0.54 1.81 9.43
N ASN A 120 -0.62 2.38 9.73
CA ASN A 120 -1.88 2.01 9.09
C ASN A 120 -2.22 3.05 8.02
N GLN A 121 -2.03 2.67 6.76
CA GLN A 121 -2.15 3.56 5.62
C GLN A 121 -3.41 3.27 4.79
N THR A 122 -3.91 4.31 4.12
CA THR A 122 -4.95 4.14 3.10
C THR A 122 -4.38 3.33 1.94
N PRO A 123 -5.06 2.26 1.47
CA PRO A 123 -4.62 1.51 0.31
C PRO A 123 -4.41 2.39 -0.92
N ASP A 124 -3.42 2.02 -1.75
CA ASP A 124 -3.14 2.75 -2.99
C ASP A 124 -4.32 2.65 -3.96
N PRO A 125 -4.92 3.78 -4.39
CA PRO A 125 -6.01 3.79 -5.36
C PRO A 125 -5.64 3.13 -6.70
N PHE A 126 -4.36 3.15 -7.08
CA PHE A 126 -3.89 2.48 -8.30
C PHE A 126 -3.99 0.95 -8.21
N GLY A 127 -3.84 0.36 -7.01
CA GLY A 127 -4.03 -1.06 -6.78
C GLY A 127 -5.44 -1.51 -7.17
N ILE A 128 -6.47 -0.78 -6.74
CA ILE A 128 -7.87 -1.06 -7.07
C ILE A 128 -8.09 -0.98 -8.59
N THR A 129 -7.56 0.04 -9.25
CA THR A 129 -7.66 0.19 -10.72
C THR A 129 -6.99 -0.99 -11.45
N PHE A 130 -5.82 -1.40 -10.99
CA PHE A 130 -5.11 -2.56 -11.54
C PHE A 130 -5.93 -3.84 -11.38
N ASP A 131 -6.53 -4.08 -10.21
CA ASP A 131 -7.36 -5.26 -9.96
C ASP A 131 -8.57 -5.32 -10.89
N PHE A 132 -9.24 -4.20 -11.13
CA PHE A 132 -10.32 -4.12 -12.12
C PHE A 132 -9.84 -4.46 -13.54
N MET A 133 -8.66 -4.02 -13.93
CA MET A 133 -8.07 -4.36 -15.24
C MET A 133 -7.79 -5.86 -15.35
N VAL A 134 -7.26 -6.48 -14.29
CA VAL A 134 -7.00 -7.93 -14.22
C VAL A 134 -8.32 -8.71 -14.33
N ILE A 135 -9.33 -8.37 -13.53
CA ILE A 135 -10.65 -9.03 -13.58
C ILE A 135 -11.27 -8.89 -14.98
N THR A 136 -11.22 -7.68 -15.54
CA THR A 136 -11.80 -7.42 -16.88
C THR A 136 -11.11 -8.26 -17.94
N SER A 137 -9.78 -8.41 -17.91
CA SER A 137 -9.05 -9.27 -18.85
C SER A 137 -9.45 -10.75 -18.72
N GLY A 138 -9.64 -11.23 -17.49
CA GLY A 138 -10.15 -12.58 -17.26
C GLY A 138 -11.56 -12.80 -17.85
N VAL A 139 -12.46 -11.82 -17.68
CA VAL A 139 -13.81 -11.84 -18.26
C VAL A 139 -13.76 -11.86 -19.78
N VAL A 140 -12.90 -11.06 -20.40
CA VAL A 140 -12.71 -11.04 -21.87
C VAL A 140 -12.23 -12.39 -22.37
N ILE A 141 -11.26 -13.02 -21.69
CA ILE A 141 -10.76 -14.36 -22.05
C ILE A 141 -11.87 -15.40 -21.97
N LEU A 142 -12.69 -15.38 -20.90
CA LEU A 142 -13.86 -16.25 -20.77
C LEU A 142 -14.87 -16.03 -21.89
N GLY A 143 -15.19 -14.77 -22.19
CA GLY A 143 -16.16 -14.41 -23.23
C GLY A 143 -15.73 -14.92 -24.62
N PHE A 144 -14.46 -14.72 -24.99
CA PHE A 144 -13.92 -15.25 -26.23
C PHE A 144 -13.93 -16.77 -26.26
N SER A 145 -13.53 -17.43 -25.16
CA SER A 145 -13.50 -18.89 -25.08
C SER A 145 -14.89 -19.51 -25.25
N LEU A 146 -15.92 -18.90 -24.68
CA LEU A 146 -17.33 -19.31 -24.85
C LEU A 146 -17.85 -18.96 -26.26
N GLY A 147 -17.51 -17.78 -26.77
CA GLY A 147 -17.95 -17.33 -28.11
C GLY A 147 -17.49 -18.25 -29.24
N PHE A 148 -16.26 -18.79 -29.16
CA PHE A 148 -15.78 -19.78 -30.10
C PHE A 148 -16.54 -21.12 -30.01
N THR A 149 -17.08 -21.46 -28.86
CA THR A 149 -17.86 -22.68 -28.67
C THR A 149 -19.27 -22.58 -29.27
N LEU A 150 -19.87 -21.39 -29.21
CA LEU A 150 -21.20 -21.12 -29.74
C LEU A 150 -21.22 -20.97 -31.26
N ARG A 151 -20.13 -20.58 -31.87
CA ARG A 151 -19.98 -20.53 -33.33
C ARG A 151 -19.49 -21.87 -33.89
N LYS A 152 -20.29 -22.95 -33.74
CA LYS A 152 -20.08 -24.12 -34.59
C LYS A 152 -20.43 -23.71 -36.02
N PRO A 153 -19.49 -23.85 -36.99
CA PRO A 153 -19.87 -23.75 -38.39
C PRO A 153 -20.95 -24.83 -38.63
N LYS A 154 -22.12 -24.43 -39.11
CA LYS A 154 -23.05 -25.37 -39.70
C LYS A 154 -22.33 -26.04 -40.83
N GLY A 155 -21.98 -27.32 -40.66
CA GLY A 155 -21.36 -28.10 -41.71
C GLY A 155 -22.25 -28.09 -42.94
N PHE A 156 -21.62 -27.97 -44.09
CA PHE A 156 -22.20 -28.28 -45.38
C PHE A 156 -22.47 -29.79 -45.43
#